data_b9dbdbf880450093fb39b325034d4234
#
_entry.id   b9dbdbf880450093fb39b325034d4234
#
_cell.length_a   1.000
_cell.length_b   1.000
_cell.length_c   1.000
_cell.angle_alpha   90.00
_cell.angle_beta   90.00
_cell.angle_gamma   90.00
#
_symmetry.space_group_name_H-M   'P 1'
#
loop_
_entity.id
_entity.type
_entity.pdbx_description
1 polymer ?
#
loop_
_entity_poly.entity_id
_entity_poly.type
_entity_poly.pdbx_seq_one_letter_code
_entity_poly.pdbx_strand_id
1 'polypeptide(L)'
;MPNTPTSAVCALRPSTGSKDERQGTNLCASTLVCFSGEYLIPVGKWNPKDMHRRQFIQGVMAACTVSPDTHALAPFVTGPESPLSTVRSKDGTLIAVECAGAGPSLVIVHGGTGDRSRWTPLFPLFASRFRVCAMDRRGHGASGDSPHYSLQREAEDVAAVVNSRPGTVFLLGHSYGGVCALEAAFLTHKISKLVLYEPPLQDLDHSAVVDRMERMIQKGDREQALVTFLQEIVMISPSEIAAMKARPSWPGLLASIESSIRQARALAAYRFDPKRMSTLKVPTLLLTGSETSSPQLKQAISGLLDSLPNRSLFVFEGQQHNAMDTVPQQFAEAVGSFLLSTTGRTSTKQ
;
A
#
# COMPACT_ATOMS: atom_id res chain seq x y z
N MET A 1 -0.67 32.84 -34.82
CA MET A 1 0.35 33.24 -33.85
C MET A 1 -0.27 33.07 -32.46
N PRO A 2 0.18 32.14 -31.63
CA PRO A 2 -0.38 31.92 -30.31
C PRO A 2 0.41 32.70 -29.25
N ASN A 3 -0.33 33.31 -28.33
CA ASN A 3 0.20 33.99 -27.16
C ASN A 3 0.64 32.99 -26.08
N THR A 4 1.87 33.10 -25.65
CA THR A 4 2.45 32.42 -24.48
C THR A 4 2.06 33.15 -23.20
N PRO A 5 1.78 32.48 -22.10
CA PRO A 5 1.59 33.13 -20.81
C PRO A 5 2.95 33.38 -20.12
N THR A 6 3.10 34.62 -19.70
CA THR A 6 4.27 35.19 -19.02
C THR A 6 4.30 34.73 -17.56
N SER A 7 5.41 34.17 -17.14
CA SER A 7 5.70 33.88 -15.73
C SER A 7 6.11 35.16 -15.00
N ALA A 8 5.39 35.51 -13.94
CA ALA A 8 5.74 36.61 -13.05
C ALA A 8 6.81 36.17 -12.05
N VAL A 9 8.02 36.72 -12.17
CA VAL A 9 9.09 36.58 -11.18
C VAL A 9 8.99 37.79 -10.24
N CYS A 10 8.74 37.56 -8.95
CA CYS A 10 8.78 38.62 -7.95
C CYS A 10 10.22 38.74 -7.40
N ALA A 11 10.94 39.79 -7.81
CA ALA A 11 12.26 40.11 -7.31
C ALA A 11 12.15 41.08 -6.12
N LEU A 12 12.64 40.67 -4.97
CA LEU A 12 12.87 41.57 -3.82
C LEU A 12 14.27 42.17 -3.91
N ARG A 13 14.34 43.48 -3.93
CA ARG A 13 15.59 44.27 -3.85
C ARG A 13 16.07 44.35 -2.37
N PRO A 14 17.37 44.34 -2.12
CA PRO A 14 17.89 44.56 -0.77
C PRO A 14 17.98 46.05 -0.47
N SER A 15 17.56 46.46 0.74
CA SER A 15 17.83 47.79 1.31
C SER A 15 19.17 47.77 2.02
N THR A 16 19.99 48.76 1.72
CA THR A 16 21.26 49.06 2.37
C THR A 16 21.07 49.80 3.71
N GLY A 17 21.85 49.41 4.75
CA GLY A 17 21.95 50.26 5.93
C GLY A 17 22.64 49.59 7.17
N SER A 18 23.95 49.93 7.29
CA SER A 18 24.82 50.08 8.45
C SER A 18 25.08 48.93 9.44
N LYS A 19 26.36 48.77 9.66
CA LYS A 19 27.21 48.01 10.54
C LYS A 19 26.73 47.91 12.03
N ASP A 20 26.74 46.68 12.62
CA ASP A 20 27.56 46.44 13.81
C ASP A 20 27.88 44.94 13.97
N GLU A 21 29.08 44.71 14.52
CA GLU A 21 29.70 43.39 14.67
C GLU A 21 29.12 42.60 15.84
N ARG A 22 28.92 41.29 15.70
CA ARG A 22 29.51 40.19 16.48
C ARG A 22 28.75 38.87 16.37
N GLN A 23 29.54 37.84 16.07
CA GLN A 23 29.33 36.41 16.36
C GLN A 23 28.39 35.61 15.46
N GLY A 24 29.07 34.71 14.77
CA GLY A 24 28.61 33.79 13.76
C GLY A 24 27.60 32.73 14.18
N THR A 25 26.70 32.49 13.29
CA THR A 25 26.10 31.16 13.01
C THR A 25 25.75 31.10 11.54
N ASN A 26 26.35 30.15 10.85
CA ASN A 26 26.04 29.83 9.44
C ASN A 26 24.62 29.37 9.31
N LEU A 27 23.74 30.17 8.75
CA LEU A 27 22.42 29.77 8.27
C LEU A 27 22.54 29.50 6.77
N CYS A 28 22.52 28.21 6.44
CA CYS A 28 22.39 27.73 5.08
C CYS A 28 20.97 28.05 4.59
N ALA A 29 20.87 28.86 3.51
CA ALA A 29 19.61 29.24 2.90
C ALA A 29 18.96 28.01 2.24
N SER A 30 17.86 27.54 2.80
CA SER A 30 17.00 26.52 2.19
C SER A 30 16.00 27.21 1.28
N THR A 31 16.04 26.90 -0.01
CA THR A 31 15.07 27.38 -1.01
C THR A 31 13.72 26.70 -0.79
N LEU A 32 12.73 27.46 -0.37
CA LEU A 32 11.33 27.02 -0.26
C LEU A 32 10.69 27.15 -1.64
N VAL A 33 10.24 26.05 -2.21
CA VAL A 33 9.37 26.02 -3.38
C VAL A 33 7.95 25.72 -2.89
N CYS A 34 7.06 26.70 -2.97
CA CYS A 34 5.63 26.51 -2.71
C CYS A 34 4.94 25.95 -3.95
N PHE A 35 4.38 24.77 -3.86
CA PHE A 35 3.34 24.26 -4.74
C PHE A 35 2.08 24.02 -3.92
N SER A 36 1.01 24.73 -4.28
CA SER A 36 -0.39 24.52 -3.85
C SER A 36 -0.61 24.04 -2.40
N GLY A 37 -0.27 24.89 -1.42
CA GLY A 37 -0.97 24.86 -0.13
C GLY A 37 -0.56 23.80 0.90
N GLU A 38 0.48 22.97 0.70
CA GLU A 38 0.91 21.99 1.69
C GLU A 38 2.40 22.15 2.06
N TYR A 39 2.67 22.19 3.35
CA TYR A 39 4.02 22.35 3.91
C TYR A 39 4.72 20.99 4.02
N LEU A 40 5.88 20.84 3.37
CA LEU A 40 6.80 19.72 3.62
C LEU A 40 7.68 20.05 4.83
N ILE A 41 7.59 19.24 5.88
CA ILE A 41 8.46 19.32 7.04
C ILE A 41 9.75 18.55 6.74
N PRO A 42 10.95 19.12 6.98
CA PRO A 42 12.20 18.41 6.77
C PRO A 42 12.37 17.30 7.81
N VAL A 43 12.81 16.13 7.35
CA VAL A 43 13.12 14.96 8.19
C VAL A 43 14.37 15.26 9.03
N GLY A 44 14.17 15.81 10.23
CA GLY A 44 15.18 15.95 11.28
C GLY A 44 15.02 14.82 12.29
N LYS A 45 16.12 14.29 12.78
CA LYS A 45 16.32 13.17 13.71
C LYS A 45 15.17 12.97 14.71
N TRP A 46 14.44 11.88 14.56
CA TRP A 46 13.40 11.45 15.47
C TRP A 46 14.00 10.91 16.77
N ASN A 47 13.57 11.46 17.92
CA ASN A 47 13.93 10.98 19.25
C ASN A 47 12.64 10.62 20.00
N PRO A 48 12.47 9.36 20.46
CA PRO A 48 11.23 8.89 21.09
C PRO A 48 10.89 9.53 22.45
N LYS A 49 11.73 10.42 23.00
CA LYS A 49 11.58 10.99 24.35
C LYS A 49 10.96 12.38 24.41
N ASP A 50 10.63 13.00 23.27
CA ASP A 50 10.11 14.38 23.24
C ASP A 50 8.59 14.48 23.12
N MET A 51 7.87 13.60 23.76
CA MET A 51 6.42 13.60 23.82
C MET A 51 5.89 14.32 25.07
N HIS A 52 6.05 15.65 25.14
CA HIS A 52 5.21 16.56 25.94
C HIS A 52 5.56 18.03 25.63
N ARG A 53 4.73 18.64 24.76
CA ARG A 53 4.33 20.05 24.93
C ARG A 53 3.35 20.46 23.83
N ARG A 54 2.07 20.61 24.24
CA ARG A 54 1.09 21.38 23.46
C ARG A 54 1.53 22.86 23.52
N GLN A 55 1.79 23.47 22.36
CA GLN A 55 1.73 24.91 22.24
C GLN A 55 0.79 25.30 21.11
N PHE A 56 -0.31 25.89 21.53
CA PHE A 56 -1.23 26.68 20.74
C PHE A 56 -0.51 27.81 19.99
N ILE A 57 -0.68 27.90 18.68
CA ILE A 57 -0.43 29.13 17.95
C ILE A 57 -1.79 29.60 17.44
N GLN A 58 -2.36 30.59 18.13
CA GLN A 58 -3.39 31.47 17.58
C GLN A 58 -2.70 32.56 16.74
N GLY A 59 -3.30 32.86 15.62
CA GLY A 59 -3.10 34.15 14.98
C GLY A 59 -2.80 34.12 13.50
N VAL A 60 -3.73 34.53 12.75
CA VAL A 60 -3.90 35.51 11.67
C VAL A 60 -4.83 34.96 10.61
N MET A 61 -6.09 35.33 10.75
CA MET A 61 -7.06 35.34 9.65
C MET A 61 -6.73 36.51 8.69
N ALA A 62 -6.14 36.23 7.55
CA ALA A 62 -6.19 37.13 6.40
C ALA A 62 -7.32 36.66 5.50
N ALA A 63 -8.38 37.49 5.39
CA ALA A 63 -9.50 37.25 4.50
C ALA A 63 -9.06 37.38 3.05
N CYS A 64 -8.86 36.26 2.36
CA CYS A 64 -8.87 36.23 0.90
C CYS A 64 -10.28 35.89 0.44
N THR A 65 -10.98 36.84 -0.14
CA THR A 65 -12.22 36.61 -0.86
C THR A 65 -11.90 35.84 -2.14
N VAL A 66 -12.20 34.54 -2.14
CA VAL A 66 -12.14 33.71 -3.35
C VAL A 66 -13.51 33.79 -4.03
N SER A 67 -13.54 34.29 -5.26
CA SER A 67 -14.72 34.21 -6.13
C SER A 67 -15.07 32.74 -6.39
N PRO A 68 -16.36 32.37 -6.41
CA PRO A 68 -16.76 31.03 -6.73
C PRO A 68 -16.74 30.82 -8.25
N ASP A 69 -15.57 30.61 -8.83
CA ASP A 69 -15.50 30.03 -10.16
C ASP A 69 -15.76 28.54 -10.05
N THR A 70 -16.97 28.17 -10.44
CA THR A 70 -17.41 26.78 -10.62
C THR A 70 -16.57 26.14 -11.74
N HIS A 71 -15.40 25.61 -11.41
CA HIS A 71 -14.80 24.59 -12.23
C HIS A 71 -15.66 23.33 -12.11
N ALA A 72 -16.60 23.18 -13.04
CA ALA A 72 -17.27 21.93 -13.28
C ALA A 72 -16.18 20.86 -13.48
N LEU A 73 -16.11 19.91 -12.54
CA LEU A 73 -15.31 18.69 -12.73
C LEU A 73 -15.76 18.08 -14.06
N ALA A 74 -14.86 18.02 -15.02
CA ALA A 74 -15.12 17.36 -16.28
C ALA A 74 -15.67 15.95 -15.95
N PRO A 75 -16.72 15.48 -16.65
CA PRO A 75 -17.24 14.15 -16.40
C PRO A 75 -16.11 13.15 -16.58
N PHE A 76 -15.90 12.32 -15.57
CA PHE A 76 -14.97 11.20 -15.64
C PHE A 76 -15.31 10.39 -16.90
N VAL A 77 -14.48 10.48 -17.91
CA VAL A 77 -14.53 9.54 -19.05
C VAL A 77 -14.10 8.22 -18.46
N THR A 78 -15.07 7.39 -18.12
CA THR A 78 -14.88 5.96 -17.93
C THR A 78 -14.38 5.44 -19.27
N GLY A 79 -13.07 5.32 -19.43
CA GLY A 79 -12.52 4.57 -20.56
C GLY A 79 -13.15 3.17 -20.54
N PRO A 80 -13.27 2.49 -21.68
CA PRO A 80 -13.91 1.20 -21.74
C PRO A 80 -13.34 0.30 -20.65
N GLU A 81 -14.20 -0.22 -19.78
CA GLU A 81 -13.83 -1.20 -18.77
C GLU A 81 -13.05 -2.30 -19.50
N SER A 82 -11.80 -2.49 -19.12
CA SER A 82 -11.01 -3.57 -19.73
C SER A 82 -11.65 -4.86 -19.26
N PRO A 83 -12.15 -5.72 -20.16
CA PRO A 83 -12.89 -6.90 -19.76
C PRO A 83 -12.03 -7.74 -18.81
N LEU A 84 -12.68 -8.34 -17.81
CA LEU A 84 -12.05 -9.30 -16.92
C LEU A 84 -11.33 -10.35 -17.76
N SER A 85 -10.04 -10.49 -17.58
CA SER A 85 -9.19 -11.45 -18.28
C SER A 85 -8.66 -12.51 -17.31
N THR A 86 -8.16 -13.62 -17.84
CA THR A 86 -7.54 -14.66 -17.02
C THR A 86 -6.09 -14.90 -17.45
N VAL A 87 -5.24 -15.20 -16.47
CA VAL A 87 -3.85 -15.61 -16.65
C VAL A 87 -3.72 -17.03 -16.12
N ARG A 88 -3.10 -17.93 -16.91
CA ARG A 88 -2.84 -19.29 -16.47
C ARG A 88 -1.59 -19.32 -15.58
N SER A 89 -1.76 -19.80 -14.36
CA SER A 89 -0.68 -20.05 -13.43
C SER A 89 0.12 -21.31 -13.79
N LYS A 90 1.24 -21.51 -13.11
CA LYS A 90 2.16 -22.62 -13.36
C LYS A 90 1.53 -24.01 -13.21
N ASP A 91 0.56 -24.14 -12.30
CA ASP A 91 -0.17 -25.39 -12.06
C ASP A 91 -1.46 -25.52 -12.91
N GLY A 92 -1.70 -24.56 -13.81
CA GLY A 92 -2.88 -24.52 -14.67
C GLY A 92 -4.06 -23.73 -14.10
N THR A 93 -4.03 -23.30 -12.84
CA THR A 93 -5.09 -22.48 -12.24
C THR A 93 -5.25 -21.17 -13.02
N LEU A 94 -6.50 -20.79 -13.32
CA LEU A 94 -6.80 -19.54 -14.02
C LEU A 94 -6.98 -18.40 -13.00
N ILE A 95 -6.16 -17.37 -13.12
CA ILE A 95 -6.15 -16.21 -12.24
C ILE A 95 -6.83 -15.04 -12.94
N ALA A 96 -7.93 -14.56 -12.36
CA ALA A 96 -8.70 -13.44 -12.88
C ALA A 96 -7.97 -12.11 -12.63
N VAL A 97 -7.92 -11.25 -13.62
CA VAL A 97 -7.25 -9.96 -13.59
C VAL A 97 -8.11 -8.93 -14.31
N GLU A 98 -8.35 -7.81 -13.65
CA GLU A 98 -9.01 -6.63 -14.19
C GLU A 98 -8.01 -5.50 -14.31
N CYS A 99 -7.93 -4.88 -15.49
CA CYS A 99 -6.97 -3.80 -15.72
C CYS A 99 -7.70 -2.52 -16.18
N ALA A 100 -7.17 -1.35 -15.81
CA ALA A 100 -7.62 -0.05 -16.29
C ALA A 100 -6.44 0.90 -16.47
N GLY A 101 -6.65 1.97 -17.26
CA GLY A 101 -5.63 2.99 -17.51
C GLY A 101 -4.58 2.57 -18.54
N ALA A 102 -3.58 3.44 -18.69
CA ALA A 102 -2.46 3.28 -19.62
C ALA A 102 -1.14 3.68 -18.94
N GLY A 103 -0.01 3.23 -19.52
CA GLY A 103 1.33 3.51 -18.98
C GLY A 103 2.02 2.28 -18.40
N PRO A 104 2.99 2.47 -17.49
CA PRO A 104 3.70 1.35 -16.86
C PRO A 104 2.72 0.45 -16.09
N SER A 105 2.93 -0.87 -16.17
CA SER A 105 2.05 -1.83 -15.49
C SER A 105 2.24 -1.81 -13.97
N LEU A 106 1.13 -1.69 -13.22
CA LEU A 106 1.07 -1.86 -11.78
C LEU A 106 0.14 -3.02 -11.46
N VAL A 107 0.69 -4.14 -11.00
CA VAL A 107 -0.08 -5.29 -10.51
C VAL A 107 -0.36 -5.10 -9.03
N ILE A 108 -1.62 -5.32 -8.62
CA ILE A 108 -2.06 -5.15 -7.24
C ILE A 108 -2.66 -6.46 -6.71
N VAL A 109 -2.20 -6.87 -5.52
CA VAL A 109 -2.60 -8.11 -4.84
C VAL A 109 -3.33 -7.79 -3.54
N HIS A 110 -4.57 -8.29 -3.41
CA HIS A 110 -5.41 -8.05 -2.22
C HIS A 110 -5.01 -8.91 -1.02
N GLY A 111 -5.47 -8.51 0.17
CA GLY A 111 -5.25 -9.20 1.43
C GLY A 111 -6.10 -10.46 1.63
N GLY A 112 -6.17 -10.95 2.87
CA GLY A 112 -6.67 -12.29 3.21
C GLY A 112 -8.11 -12.61 2.83
N THR A 113 -9.06 -11.73 3.14
CA THR A 113 -10.51 -11.99 2.97
C THR A 113 -11.13 -11.23 1.81
N GLY A 114 -10.33 -10.54 0.98
CA GLY A 114 -10.84 -9.72 -0.11
C GLY A 114 -10.78 -10.42 -1.47
N ASP A 115 -11.14 -9.64 -2.46
CA ASP A 115 -10.92 -9.90 -3.88
C ASP A 115 -10.43 -8.60 -4.56
N ARG A 116 -10.28 -8.61 -5.89
CA ARG A 116 -9.81 -7.45 -6.65
C ARG A 116 -10.69 -6.21 -6.48
N SER A 117 -12.00 -6.37 -6.21
CA SER A 117 -12.94 -5.26 -6.05
C SER A 117 -12.57 -4.30 -4.92
N ARG A 118 -11.79 -4.77 -3.96
CA ARG A 118 -11.24 -3.92 -2.91
C ARG A 118 -10.46 -2.73 -3.44
N TRP A 119 -9.86 -2.88 -4.60
CA TRP A 119 -9.03 -1.85 -5.23
C TRP A 119 -9.81 -0.90 -6.14
N THR A 120 -11.10 -1.19 -6.41
CA THR A 120 -11.95 -0.38 -7.29
C THR A 120 -11.95 1.12 -6.93
N PRO A 121 -12.02 1.54 -5.65
CA PRO A 121 -11.97 2.97 -5.30
C PRO A 121 -10.64 3.65 -5.66
N LEU A 122 -9.55 2.88 -5.77
CA LEU A 122 -8.21 3.38 -6.10
C LEU A 122 -7.90 3.34 -7.59
N PHE A 123 -8.68 2.61 -8.40
CA PHE A 123 -8.45 2.54 -9.84
C PHE A 123 -8.36 3.92 -10.50
N PRO A 124 -9.29 4.87 -10.29
CA PRO A 124 -9.20 6.19 -10.91
C PRO A 124 -7.93 6.94 -10.53
N LEU A 125 -7.47 6.78 -9.28
CA LEU A 125 -6.28 7.46 -8.77
C LEU A 125 -4.98 6.90 -9.38
N PHE A 126 -4.92 5.60 -9.62
CA PHE A 126 -3.76 4.97 -10.25
C PHE A 126 -3.83 4.96 -11.77
N ALA A 127 -5.01 4.80 -12.37
CA ALA A 127 -5.19 4.65 -13.82
C ALA A 127 -4.81 5.91 -14.62
N SER A 128 -4.72 7.07 -13.96
CA SER A 128 -4.21 8.30 -14.55
C SER A 128 -2.71 8.25 -14.89
N ARG A 129 -1.96 7.36 -14.24
CA ARG A 129 -0.48 7.26 -14.35
C ARG A 129 0.03 5.87 -14.70
N PHE A 130 -0.79 4.84 -14.49
CA PHE A 130 -0.41 3.44 -14.63
C PHE A 130 -1.49 2.66 -15.40
N ARG A 131 -1.06 1.59 -16.08
CA ARG A 131 -1.96 0.49 -16.38
C ARG A 131 -2.08 -0.36 -15.10
N VAL A 132 -3.07 -0.06 -14.28
CA VAL A 132 -3.32 -0.77 -13.03
C VAL A 132 -4.07 -2.07 -13.31
N CYS A 133 -3.58 -3.18 -12.75
CA CYS A 133 -4.13 -4.52 -12.92
C CYS A 133 -4.32 -5.15 -11.53
N ALA A 134 -5.56 -5.23 -11.05
CA ALA A 134 -5.89 -5.92 -9.81
C ALA A 134 -6.25 -7.39 -10.12
N MET A 135 -5.65 -8.30 -9.37
CA MET A 135 -5.91 -9.74 -9.52
C MET A 135 -6.76 -10.27 -8.37
N ASP A 136 -7.59 -11.27 -8.66
CA ASP A 136 -8.12 -12.15 -7.63
C ASP A 136 -7.07 -13.24 -7.33
N ARG A 137 -6.74 -13.46 -6.07
CA ARG A 137 -5.91 -14.60 -5.69
C ARG A 137 -6.68 -15.91 -5.85
N ARG A 138 -5.99 -17.04 -5.98
CA ARG A 138 -6.65 -18.36 -6.09
C ARG A 138 -7.66 -18.59 -4.98
N GLY A 139 -8.82 -19.15 -5.31
CA GLY A 139 -9.93 -19.36 -4.37
C GLY A 139 -10.66 -18.10 -3.94
N HIS A 140 -10.44 -16.97 -4.61
CA HIS A 140 -11.13 -15.69 -4.37
C HIS A 140 -11.74 -15.13 -5.66
N GLY A 141 -12.81 -14.37 -5.52
CA GLY A 141 -13.47 -13.65 -6.61
C GLY A 141 -13.77 -14.55 -7.81
N ALA A 142 -13.28 -14.16 -8.99
CA ALA A 142 -13.45 -14.89 -10.24
C ALA A 142 -12.26 -15.80 -10.62
N SER A 143 -11.25 -15.91 -9.74
CA SER A 143 -10.14 -16.84 -9.96
C SER A 143 -10.55 -18.29 -9.69
N GLY A 144 -9.89 -19.19 -10.41
CA GLY A 144 -9.95 -20.61 -10.11
C GLY A 144 -9.30 -20.97 -8.78
N ASP A 145 -9.42 -22.22 -8.41
CA ASP A 145 -8.83 -22.78 -7.19
C ASP A 145 -8.16 -24.13 -7.48
N SER A 146 -7.40 -24.61 -6.49
CA SER A 146 -6.76 -25.93 -6.57
C SER A 146 -6.71 -26.55 -5.16
N PRO A 147 -6.94 -27.87 -5.04
CA PRO A 147 -6.78 -28.57 -3.77
C PRO A 147 -5.35 -28.54 -3.24
N HIS A 148 -4.36 -28.39 -4.14
CA HIS A 148 -2.95 -28.26 -3.78
C HIS A 148 -2.58 -26.79 -3.50
N TYR A 149 -3.01 -26.30 -2.35
CA TYR A 149 -2.77 -24.92 -1.93
C TYR A 149 -1.47 -24.79 -1.11
N SER A 150 -0.70 -23.74 -1.39
CA SER A 150 0.43 -23.30 -0.57
C SER A 150 0.76 -21.83 -0.87
N LEU A 151 1.50 -21.16 0.01
CA LEU A 151 2.02 -19.82 -0.26
C LEU A 151 2.90 -19.78 -1.53
N GLN A 152 3.66 -20.85 -1.80
CA GLN A 152 4.44 -20.97 -3.04
C GLN A 152 3.55 -20.94 -4.28
N ARG A 153 2.38 -21.57 -4.26
CA ARG A 153 1.41 -21.53 -5.36
C ARG A 153 0.83 -20.13 -5.54
N GLU A 154 0.52 -19.43 -4.46
CA GLU A 154 0.08 -18.02 -4.51
C GLU A 154 1.18 -17.11 -5.11
N ALA A 155 2.42 -17.30 -4.73
CA ALA A 155 3.56 -16.57 -5.29
C ALA A 155 3.75 -16.86 -6.79
N GLU A 156 3.56 -18.10 -7.22
CA GLU A 156 3.58 -18.50 -8.64
C GLU A 156 2.43 -17.84 -9.44
N ASP A 157 1.25 -17.66 -8.83
CA ASP A 157 0.14 -16.93 -9.44
C ASP A 157 0.49 -15.47 -9.69
N VAL A 158 1.00 -14.81 -8.65
CA VAL A 158 1.43 -13.40 -8.75
C VAL A 158 2.53 -13.27 -9.81
N ALA A 159 3.52 -14.16 -9.81
CA ALA A 159 4.58 -14.17 -10.81
C ALA A 159 4.04 -14.39 -12.23
N ALA A 160 3.04 -15.27 -12.42
CA ALA A 160 2.39 -15.50 -13.71
C ALA A 160 1.68 -14.24 -14.21
N VAL A 161 0.94 -13.54 -13.33
CA VAL A 161 0.28 -12.27 -13.67
C VAL A 161 1.32 -11.21 -14.01
N VAL A 162 2.37 -11.04 -13.24
CA VAL A 162 3.48 -10.11 -13.52
C VAL A 162 4.11 -10.44 -14.88
N ASN A 163 4.42 -11.71 -15.15
CA ASN A 163 5.08 -12.14 -16.37
C ASN A 163 4.21 -11.97 -17.63
N SER A 164 2.89 -11.97 -17.48
CA SER A 164 1.95 -11.72 -18.57
C SER A 164 1.84 -10.24 -18.97
N ARG A 165 2.40 -9.31 -18.18
CA ARG A 165 2.38 -7.88 -18.51
C ARG A 165 3.56 -7.50 -19.40
N PRO A 166 3.39 -6.49 -20.29
CA PRO A 166 4.48 -5.99 -21.12
C PRO A 166 5.53 -5.24 -20.27
N GLY A 167 6.78 -5.29 -20.68
CA GLY A 167 7.88 -4.54 -20.07
C GLY A 167 8.18 -4.92 -18.62
N THR A 168 8.75 -3.99 -17.88
CA THR A 168 8.93 -4.08 -16.42
C THR A 168 7.64 -3.71 -15.71
N VAL A 169 7.43 -4.29 -14.52
CA VAL A 169 6.18 -4.22 -13.78
C VAL A 169 6.44 -3.68 -12.38
N PHE A 170 5.56 -2.84 -11.89
CA PHE A 170 5.43 -2.48 -10.49
C PHE A 170 4.49 -3.46 -9.79
N LEU A 171 4.81 -3.84 -8.57
CA LEU A 171 3.99 -4.78 -7.80
C LEU A 171 3.64 -4.18 -6.44
N LEU A 172 2.34 -4.20 -6.09
CA LEU A 172 1.83 -3.78 -4.78
C LEU A 172 1.09 -4.95 -4.15
N GLY A 173 1.43 -5.28 -2.91
CA GLY A 173 0.72 -6.27 -2.11
C GLY A 173 0.30 -5.73 -0.76
N HIS A 174 -0.95 -6.00 -0.36
CA HIS A 174 -1.49 -5.63 0.94
C HIS A 174 -1.67 -6.86 1.81
N SER A 175 -1.27 -6.78 3.09
CA SER A 175 -1.51 -7.84 4.08
C SER A 175 -0.98 -9.19 3.56
N TYR A 176 -1.78 -10.26 3.58
CA TYR A 176 -1.39 -11.56 3.04
C TYR A 176 -0.96 -11.49 1.55
N GLY A 177 -1.62 -10.65 0.75
CA GLY A 177 -1.18 -10.37 -0.62
C GLY A 177 0.21 -9.73 -0.69
N GLY A 178 0.64 -9.03 0.37
CA GLY A 178 2.00 -8.53 0.52
C GLY A 178 3.02 -9.67 0.71
N VAL A 179 2.65 -10.74 1.43
CA VAL A 179 3.50 -11.94 1.54
C VAL A 179 3.61 -12.63 0.19
N CYS A 180 2.48 -12.80 -0.54
CA CYS A 180 2.49 -13.38 -1.89
C CYS A 180 3.34 -12.56 -2.86
N ALA A 181 3.25 -11.22 -2.80
CA ALA A 181 4.03 -10.30 -3.63
C ALA A 181 5.53 -10.35 -3.31
N LEU A 182 5.90 -10.41 -2.03
CA LEU A 182 7.27 -10.55 -1.59
C LEU A 182 7.89 -11.86 -2.10
N GLU A 183 7.17 -12.97 -1.95
CA GLU A 183 7.62 -14.28 -2.43
C GLU A 183 7.70 -14.34 -3.96
N ALA A 184 6.75 -13.72 -4.67
CA ALA A 184 6.78 -13.61 -6.13
C ALA A 184 8.00 -12.82 -6.64
N ALA A 185 8.49 -11.84 -5.86
CA ALA A 185 9.66 -11.06 -6.23
C ALA A 185 10.96 -11.89 -6.31
N PHE A 186 10.99 -13.08 -5.74
CA PHE A 186 12.07 -14.07 -5.93
C PHE A 186 11.87 -14.98 -7.15
N LEU A 187 10.68 -14.95 -7.78
CA LEU A 187 10.34 -15.87 -8.88
C LEU A 187 10.42 -15.21 -10.28
N THR A 188 10.53 -13.89 -10.33
CA THR A 188 10.57 -13.15 -11.61
C THR A 188 11.43 -11.90 -11.53
N HIS A 189 12.16 -11.62 -12.63
CA HIS A 189 12.98 -10.42 -12.76
C HIS A 189 12.24 -9.23 -13.38
N LYS A 190 10.95 -9.37 -13.70
CA LYS A 190 10.15 -8.29 -14.30
C LYS A 190 9.73 -7.22 -13.29
N ILE A 191 9.81 -7.48 -11.99
CA ILE A 191 9.42 -6.52 -10.96
C ILE A 191 10.53 -5.48 -10.82
N SER A 192 10.23 -4.24 -11.19
CA SER A 192 11.17 -3.13 -11.09
C SER A 192 11.09 -2.39 -9.75
N LYS A 193 9.92 -2.36 -9.13
CA LYS A 193 9.70 -1.85 -7.77
C LYS A 193 8.59 -2.63 -7.08
N LEU A 194 8.74 -2.78 -5.77
CA LEU A 194 7.82 -3.52 -4.91
C LEU A 194 7.25 -2.58 -3.84
N VAL A 195 5.96 -2.66 -3.58
CA VAL A 195 5.29 -1.97 -2.48
C VAL A 195 4.61 -3.00 -1.60
N LEU A 196 4.92 -2.98 -0.31
CA LEU A 196 4.39 -3.92 0.67
C LEU A 196 3.68 -3.14 1.78
N TYR A 197 2.37 -3.32 1.90
CA TYR A 197 1.60 -2.73 2.97
C TYR A 197 1.30 -3.79 4.04
N GLU A 198 2.03 -3.68 5.16
CA GLU A 198 1.89 -4.51 6.36
C GLU A 198 1.74 -6.02 6.09
N PRO A 199 2.69 -6.65 5.40
CA PRO A 199 2.66 -8.10 5.21
C PRO A 199 2.88 -8.83 6.54
N PRO A 200 2.03 -9.80 6.93
CA PRO A 200 2.25 -10.60 8.13
C PRO A 200 3.33 -11.67 7.86
N LEU A 201 4.55 -11.46 8.36
CA LEU A 201 5.71 -12.31 8.06
C LEU A 201 6.21 -13.12 9.25
N GLN A 202 5.45 -13.19 10.33
CA GLN A 202 5.94 -13.79 11.57
C GLN A 202 5.47 -15.21 11.77
N ASP A 203 6.24 -15.96 12.59
CA ASP A 203 5.90 -17.28 13.16
C ASP A 203 4.68 -17.17 14.06
N LEU A 204 3.51 -16.98 13.47
CA LEU A 204 2.25 -16.96 14.19
C LEU A 204 1.72 -18.39 14.24
N ASP A 205 1.86 -19.04 15.38
CA ASP A 205 1.19 -20.33 15.57
C ASP A 205 -0.31 -20.12 15.79
N HIS A 206 -1.02 -20.00 14.68
CA HIS A 206 -2.48 -19.97 14.66
C HIS A 206 -3.11 -21.38 14.51
N SER A 207 -2.34 -22.45 14.63
CA SER A 207 -2.80 -23.80 14.34
C SER A 207 -4.06 -24.18 15.12
N ALA A 208 -4.11 -23.89 16.44
CA ALA A 208 -5.28 -24.17 17.25
C ALA A 208 -6.54 -23.39 16.83
N VAL A 209 -6.36 -22.12 16.40
CA VAL A 209 -7.46 -21.30 15.89
C VAL A 209 -7.95 -21.84 14.55
N VAL A 210 -7.01 -22.17 13.66
CA VAL A 210 -7.31 -22.75 12.33
C VAL A 210 -8.07 -24.06 12.48
N ASP A 211 -7.62 -24.97 13.34
CA ASP A 211 -8.30 -26.25 13.60
C ASP A 211 -9.72 -26.05 14.15
N ARG A 212 -9.92 -25.01 14.97
CA ARG A 212 -11.26 -24.65 15.48
C ARG A 212 -12.16 -24.14 14.35
N MET A 213 -11.66 -23.28 13.48
CA MET A 213 -12.41 -22.77 12.33
C MET A 213 -12.77 -23.88 11.35
N GLU A 214 -11.87 -24.82 11.05
CA GLU A 214 -12.15 -25.96 10.18
C GLU A 214 -13.29 -26.82 10.76
N ARG A 215 -13.30 -27.05 12.08
CA ARG A 215 -14.43 -27.75 12.74
C ARG A 215 -15.75 -26.97 12.62
N MET A 216 -15.71 -25.63 12.67
CA MET A 216 -16.90 -24.80 12.44
C MET A 216 -17.41 -24.96 10.99
N ILE A 217 -16.53 -24.92 9.99
CA ILE A 217 -16.89 -25.15 8.59
C ILE A 217 -17.54 -26.53 8.40
N GLN A 218 -16.96 -27.60 9.00
CA GLN A 218 -17.53 -28.95 8.92
C GLN A 218 -18.94 -29.06 9.52
N LYS A 219 -19.26 -28.19 10.51
CA LYS A 219 -20.60 -28.11 11.13
C LYS A 219 -21.57 -27.19 10.37
N GLY A 220 -21.11 -26.49 9.33
CA GLY A 220 -21.90 -25.51 8.58
C GLY A 220 -21.86 -24.09 9.16
N ASP A 221 -21.10 -23.87 10.25
CA ASP A 221 -21.03 -22.59 10.98
C ASP A 221 -20.06 -21.60 10.31
N ARG A 222 -20.25 -21.32 9.01
CA ARG A 222 -19.34 -20.48 8.19
C ARG A 222 -19.19 -19.05 8.74
N GLU A 223 -20.29 -18.48 9.21
CA GLU A 223 -20.27 -17.11 9.76
C GLU A 223 -19.43 -17.05 11.04
N GLN A 224 -19.59 -18.04 11.94
CA GLN A 224 -18.78 -18.09 13.14
C GLN A 224 -17.29 -18.31 12.83
N ALA A 225 -16.97 -19.11 11.82
CA ALA A 225 -15.59 -19.28 11.36
C ALA A 225 -15.00 -17.96 10.84
N LEU A 226 -15.77 -17.18 10.06
CA LEU A 226 -15.35 -15.86 9.58
C LEU A 226 -15.15 -14.87 10.75
N VAL A 227 -16.08 -14.83 11.70
CA VAL A 227 -15.96 -13.97 12.89
C VAL A 227 -14.70 -14.35 13.68
N THR A 228 -14.45 -15.62 13.89
CA THR A 228 -13.24 -16.13 14.58
C THR A 228 -11.97 -15.72 13.82
N PHE A 229 -11.95 -15.86 12.50
CA PHE A 229 -10.84 -15.42 11.66
C PHE A 229 -10.55 -13.92 11.84
N LEU A 230 -11.60 -13.08 11.74
CA LEU A 230 -11.47 -11.64 11.87
C LEU A 230 -11.01 -11.21 13.27
N GLN A 231 -11.52 -11.85 14.33
CA GLN A 231 -11.17 -11.52 15.71
C GLN A 231 -9.80 -12.02 16.13
N GLU A 232 -9.46 -13.27 15.82
CA GLU A 232 -8.31 -13.94 16.43
C GLU A 232 -7.09 -14.04 15.51
N ILE A 233 -7.27 -13.85 14.21
CA ILE A 233 -6.16 -13.83 13.24
C ILE A 233 -5.91 -12.41 12.73
N VAL A 234 -6.97 -11.70 12.30
CA VAL A 234 -6.85 -10.34 11.78
C VAL A 234 -6.85 -9.30 12.90
N MET A 235 -7.32 -9.67 14.12
CA MET A 235 -7.37 -8.81 15.31
C MET A 235 -8.34 -7.63 15.17
N ILE A 236 -9.45 -7.82 14.46
CA ILE A 236 -10.52 -6.81 14.29
C ILE A 236 -11.42 -6.84 15.53
N SER A 237 -11.81 -5.66 16.02
CA SER A 237 -12.68 -5.54 17.18
C SER A 237 -14.11 -6.03 16.91
N PRO A 238 -14.86 -6.50 17.95
CA PRO A 238 -16.23 -6.92 17.78
C PRO A 238 -17.16 -5.85 17.21
N SER A 239 -16.93 -4.58 17.55
CA SER A 239 -17.70 -3.45 17.03
C SER A 239 -17.45 -3.21 15.55
N GLU A 240 -16.22 -3.32 15.09
CA GLU A 240 -15.88 -3.23 13.66
C GLU A 240 -16.46 -4.39 12.86
N ILE A 241 -16.43 -5.61 13.40
CA ILE A 241 -17.06 -6.78 12.77
C ILE A 241 -18.56 -6.59 12.64
N ALA A 242 -19.23 -6.05 13.67
CA ALA A 242 -20.66 -5.71 13.60
C ALA A 242 -20.95 -4.72 12.47
N ALA A 243 -20.11 -3.70 12.32
CA ALA A 243 -20.22 -2.76 11.19
C ALA A 243 -19.92 -3.42 9.83
N MET A 244 -18.99 -4.36 9.76
CA MET A 244 -18.70 -5.13 8.54
C MET A 244 -19.88 -6.00 8.11
N LYS A 245 -20.58 -6.63 9.05
CA LYS A 245 -21.77 -7.46 8.78
C LYS A 245 -22.89 -6.69 8.07
N ALA A 246 -23.01 -5.39 8.31
CA ALA A 246 -24.00 -4.53 7.67
C ALA A 246 -23.59 -4.11 6.22
N ARG A 247 -22.39 -4.39 5.77
CA ARG A 247 -21.92 -3.97 4.45
C ARG A 247 -22.32 -4.96 3.34
N PRO A 248 -22.58 -4.48 2.10
CA PRO A 248 -22.84 -5.34 0.95
C PRO A 248 -21.73 -6.35 0.64
N SER A 249 -20.50 -6.10 1.10
CA SER A 249 -19.36 -6.99 0.91
C SER A 249 -19.34 -8.22 1.83
N TRP A 250 -20.17 -8.28 2.88
CA TRP A 250 -20.17 -9.38 3.85
C TRP A 250 -20.40 -10.77 3.24
N PRO A 251 -21.35 -10.98 2.30
CA PRO A 251 -21.50 -12.27 1.63
C PRO A 251 -20.25 -12.73 0.87
N GLY A 252 -19.51 -11.80 0.26
CA GLY A 252 -18.25 -12.11 -0.43
C GLY A 252 -17.15 -12.57 0.54
N LEU A 253 -17.04 -11.91 1.71
CA LEU A 253 -16.13 -12.35 2.78
C LEU A 253 -16.50 -13.76 3.27
N LEU A 254 -17.80 -14.02 3.44
CA LEU A 254 -18.28 -15.32 3.88
C LEU A 254 -18.02 -16.42 2.83
N ALA A 255 -18.12 -16.10 1.54
CA ALA A 255 -17.80 -17.03 0.48
C ALA A 255 -16.31 -17.40 0.44
N SER A 256 -15.41 -16.50 0.85
CA SER A 256 -13.96 -16.70 0.83
C SER A 256 -13.36 -17.32 2.09
N ILE A 257 -14.19 -17.68 3.11
CA ILE A 257 -13.65 -18.10 4.42
C ILE A 257 -12.78 -19.36 4.36
N GLU A 258 -13.13 -20.34 3.53
CA GLU A 258 -12.33 -21.57 3.41
C GLU A 258 -10.96 -21.28 2.83
N SER A 259 -10.88 -20.38 1.82
CA SER A 259 -9.61 -19.90 1.28
C SER A 259 -8.80 -19.13 2.36
N SER A 260 -9.47 -18.32 3.17
CA SER A 260 -8.83 -17.57 4.26
C SER A 260 -8.26 -18.50 5.35
N ILE A 261 -8.95 -19.60 5.66
CA ILE A 261 -8.46 -20.63 6.61
C ILE A 261 -7.20 -21.31 6.05
N ARG A 262 -7.20 -21.71 4.77
CA ARG A 262 -6.01 -22.29 4.12
C ARG A 262 -4.83 -21.34 4.11
N GLN A 263 -5.07 -20.04 3.89
CA GLN A 263 -4.05 -18.99 3.96
C GLN A 263 -3.45 -18.88 5.37
N ALA A 264 -4.29 -18.87 6.39
CA ALA A 264 -3.84 -18.82 7.79
C ALA A 264 -2.95 -20.04 8.11
N ARG A 265 -3.31 -21.23 7.63
CA ARG A 265 -2.50 -22.44 7.78
C ARG A 265 -1.16 -22.34 7.04
N ALA A 266 -1.18 -21.82 5.80
CA ALA A 266 0.04 -21.62 5.02
C ALA A 266 0.97 -20.57 5.65
N LEU A 267 0.38 -19.52 6.23
CA LEU A 267 1.14 -18.49 6.95
C LEU A 267 1.76 -19.00 8.24
N ALA A 268 1.03 -19.86 9.00
CA ALA A 268 1.58 -20.52 10.18
C ALA A 268 2.79 -21.42 9.87
N ALA A 269 2.86 -21.96 8.64
CA ALA A 269 3.99 -22.73 8.17
C ALA A 269 5.13 -21.86 7.58
N TYR A 270 4.89 -20.58 7.31
CA TYR A 270 5.89 -19.67 6.73
C TYR A 270 6.98 -19.35 7.75
N ARG A 271 8.23 -19.30 7.27
CA ARG A 271 9.39 -18.92 8.08
C ARG A 271 10.10 -17.75 7.41
N PHE A 272 10.11 -16.62 8.10
CA PHE A 272 10.83 -15.44 7.65
C PHE A 272 12.34 -15.68 7.74
N ASP A 273 13.05 -15.52 6.62
CA ASP A 273 14.51 -15.68 6.56
C ASP A 273 15.18 -14.35 6.19
N PRO A 274 15.76 -13.64 7.17
CA PRO A 274 16.47 -12.37 6.93
C PRO A 274 17.62 -12.49 5.91
N LYS A 275 18.32 -13.64 5.88
CA LYS A 275 19.42 -13.85 4.93
C LYS A 275 18.88 -13.92 3.50
N ARG A 276 17.79 -14.63 3.28
CA ARG A 276 17.12 -14.66 1.98
C ARG A 276 16.61 -13.28 1.58
N MET A 277 15.98 -12.52 2.50
CA MET A 277 15.53 -11.15 2.24
C MET A 277 16.67 -10.24 1.80
N SER A 278 17.87 -10.37 2.37
CA SER A 278 19.04 -9.55 2.01
C SER A 278 19.51 -9.76 0.55
N THR A 279 19.06 -10.82 -0.11
CA THR A 279 19.38 -11.10 -1.53
C THR A 279 18.43 -10.37 -2.48
N LEU A 280 17.27 -9.87 -2.02
CA LEU A 280 16.29 -9.18 -2.85
C LEU A 280 16.79 -7.77 -3.20
N LYS A 281 17.11 -7.53 -4.46
CA LYS A 281 17.67 -6.23 -4.91
C LYS A 281 16.60 -5.26 -5.42
N VAL A 282 15.35 -5.69 -5.53
CA VAL A 282 14.22 -4.87 -5.98
C VAL A 282 14.00 -3.72 -4.99
N PRO A 283 13.99 -2.44 -5.44
CA PRO A 283 13.63 -1.32 -4.57
C PRO A 283 12.25 -1.53 -3.98
N THR A 284 12.16 -1.50 -2.65
CA THR A 284 10.94 -1.83 -1.92
C THR A 284 10.48 -0.68 -1.03
N LEU A 285 9.22 -0.28 -1.17
CA LEU A 285 8.55 0.62 -0.25
C LEU A 285 7.73 -0.19 0.75
N LEU A 286 8.01 0.00 2.02
CA LEU A 286 7.21 -0.53 3.12
C LEU A 286 6.20 0.53 3.55
N LEU A 287 4.95 0.14 3.68
CA LEU A 287 3.86 0.99 4.14
C LEU A 287 3.30 0.46 5.47
N THR A 288 3.02 1.37 6.40
CA THR A 288 2.38 1.04 7.68
C THR A 288 1.54 2.21 8.19
N GLY A 289 0.58 1.94 9.05
CA GLY A 289 -0.17 2.96 9.78
C GLY A 289 0.48 3.25 11.15
N SER A 290 0.48 4.52 11.60
CA SER A 290 1.01 4.86 12.94
C SER A 290 0.18 4.24 14.08
N GLU A 291 -1.14 4.05 13.84
CA GLU A 291 -2.09 3.47 14.80
C GLU A 291 -2.31 1.96 14.61
N THR A 292 -1.49 1.31 13.78
CA THR A 292 -1.56 -0.16 13.64
C THR A 292 -1.38 -0.82 14.99
N SER A 293 -2.42 -1.52 15.46
CA SER A 293 -2.46 -2.11 16.80
C SER A 293 -1.71 -3.44 16.90
N SER A 294 -1.56 -4.18 15.80
CA SER A 294 -0.92 -5.49 15.77
C SER A 294 0.60 -5.42 16.00
N PRO A 295 1.13 -5.95 17.12
CA PRO A 295 2.57 -6.03 17.36
C PRO A 295 3.29 -6.85 16.29
N GLN A 296 2.61 -7.86 15.74
CA GLN A 296 3.14 -8.77 14.73
C GLN A 296 3.39 -8.05 13.40
N LEU A 297 2.47 -7.19 12.96
CA LEU A 297 2.66 -6.38 11.76
C LEU A 297 3.81 -5.38 11.94
N LYS A 298 3.90 -4.75 13.12
CA LYS A 298 5.04 -3.85 13.45
C LYS A 298 6.37 -4.59 13.40
N GLN A 299 6.43 -5.79 13.99
CA GLN A 299 7.63 -6.60 13.98
C GLN A 299 8.00 -7.09 12.58
N ALA A 300 7.00 -7.43 11.74
CA ALA A 300 7.24 -7.78 10.34
C ALA A 300 7.84 -6.62 9.55
N ILE A 301 7.33 -5.40 9.71
CA ILE A 301 7.92 -4.19 9.10
C ILE A 301 9.34 -3.95 9.59
N SER A 302 9.61 -4.08 10.90
CA SER A 302 10.97 -3.96 11.45
C SER A 302 11.92 -5.00 10.84
N GLY A 303 11.50 -6.27 10.78
CA GLY A 303 12.31 -7.34 10.18
C GLY A 303 12.63 -7.10 8.71
N LEU A 304 11.70 -6.55 7.94
CA LEU A 304 11.94 -6.16 6.54
C LEU A 304 12.87 -4.95 6.44
N LEU A 305 12.72 -3.95 7.30
CA LEU A 305 13.63 -2.80 7.36
C LEU A 305 15.06 -3.23 7.66
N ASP A 306 15.24 -4.20 8.54
CA ASP A 306 16.57 -4.70 8.92
C ASP A 306 17.21 -5.57 7.81
N SER A 307 16.38 -6.25 7.01
CA SER A 307 16.85 -7.28 6.10
C SER A 307 16.95 -6.85 4.63
N LEU A 308 16.04 -5.99 4.15
CA LEU A 308 16.03 -5.59 2.73
C LEU A 308 17.11 -4.55 2.43
N PRO A 309 17.95 -4.73 1.40
CA PRO A 309 19.03 -3.78 1.09
C PRO A 309 18.53 -2.45 0.51
N ASN A 310 17.50 -2.49 -0.33
CA ASN A 310 16.96 -1.32 -1.04
C ASN A 310 15.53 -1.06 -0.56
N ARG A 311 15.38 -0.44 0.61
CA ARG A 311 14.07 -0.20 1.24
C ARG A 311 13.85 1.26 1.59
N SER A 312 12.58 1.63 1.61
CA SER A 312 12.06 2.88 2.15
C SER A 312 10.85 2.58 3.01
N LEU A 313 10.54 3.45 3.95
CA LEU A 313 9.35 3.36 4.80
C LEU A 313 8.49 4.60 4.62
N PHE A 314 7.18 4.40 4.51
CA PHE A 314 6.19 5.46 4.63
C PHE A 314 5.17 5.09 5.71
N VAL A 315 4.91 6.02 6.63
CA VAL A 315 3.97 5.85 7.74
C VAL A 315 2.76 6.73 7.49
N PHE A 316 1.58 6.15 7.47
CA PHE A 316 0.31 6.88 7.39
C PHE A 316 -0.10 7.30 8.79
N GLU A 317 0.06 8.59 9.11
CA GLU A 317 -0.29 9.15 10.42
C GLU A 317 -1.80 9.01 10.70
N GLY A 318 -2.12 8.58 11.93
CA GLY A 318 -3.50 8.36 12.38
C GLY A 318 -4.21 7.19 11.69
N GLN A 319 -3.49 6.39 10.90
CA GLN A 319 -4.09 5.27 10.16
C GLN A 319 -3.66 3.92 10.75
N GLN A 320 -4.48 2.92 10.44
CA GLN A 320 -4.25 1.51 10.76
C GLN A 320 -3.97 0.71 9.49
N HIS A 321 -4.29 -0.58 9.51
CA HIS A 321 -4.03 -1.56 8.44
C HIS A 321 -4.72 -1.28 7.08
N ASN A 322 -5.60 -0.30 7.01
CA ASN A 322 -6.47 -0.05 5.85
C ASN A 322 -6.43 1.42 5.37
N ALA A 323 -5.26 2.08 5.38
CA ALA A 323 -5.14 3.47 4.91
C ALA A 323 -5.64 3.67 3.47
N MET A 324 -5.62 2.63 2.62
CA MET A 324 -6.18 2.70 1.27
C MET A 324 -7.70 2.96 1.25
N ASP A 325 -8.41 2.64 2.33
CA ASP A 325 -9.86 2.87 2.45
C ASP A 325 -10.18 4.24 3.08
N THR A 326 -9.33 4.70 4.00
CA THR A 326 -9.57 5.88 4.83
C THR A 326 -8.94 7.15 4.28
N VAL A 327 -7.78 7.02 3.63
CA VAL A 327 -7.03 8.12 3.01
C VAL A 327 -6.54 7.74 1.59
N PRO A 328 -7.47 7.39 0.66
CA PRO A 328 -7.13 6.81 -0.65
C PRO A 328 -6.24 7.70 -1.51
N GLN A 329 -6.43 9.03 -1.47
CA GLN A 329 -5.60 9.98 -2.21
C GLN A 329 -4.17 9.96 -1.71
N GLN A 330 -3.96 10.08 -0.40
CA GLN A 330 -2.63 10.04 0.21
C GLN A 330 -1.95 8.70 -0.05
N PHE A 331 -2.72 7.59 0.01
CA PHE A 331 -2.21 6.27 -0.32
C PHE A 331 -1.71 6.21 -1.77
N ALA A 332 -2.52 6.67 -2.73
CA ALA A 332 -2.17 6.65 -4.15
C ALA A 332 -0.98 7.58 -4.46
N GLU A 333 -0.85 8.70 -3.76
CA GLU A 333 0.28 9.63 -3.90
C GLU A 333 1.57 9.04 -3.36
N ALA A 334 1.56 8.45 -2.16
CA ALA A 334 2.73 7.81 -1.56
C ALA A 334 3.26 6.68 -2.46
N VAL A 335 2.37 5.79 -2.91
CA VAL A 335 2.70 4.70 -3.83
C VAL A 335 3.20 5.24 -5.17
N GLY A 336 2.46 6.16 -5.79
CA GLY A 336 2.79 6.70 -7.11
C GLY A 336 4.11 7.46 -7.12
N SER A 337 4.39 8.25 -6.10
CA SER A 337 5.65 8.99 -5.95
C SER A 337 6.85 8.04 -5.87
N PHE A 338 6.74 6.97 -5.09
CA PHE A 338 7.79 5.95 -5.04
C PHE A 338 7.96 5.23 -6.39
N LEU A 339 6.87 4.78 -7.01
CA LEU A 339 6.94 4.03 -8.26
C LEU A 339 7.52 4.83 -9.41
N LEU A 340 7.22 6.13 -9.49
CA LEU A 340 7.69 7.01 -10.57
C LEU A 340 9.02 7.70 -10.26
N SER A 341 9.55 7.60 -9.03
CA SER A 341 10.87 8.15 -8.72
C SER A 341 11.92 7.51 -9.62
N THR A 342 12.77 8.33 -10.24
CA THR A 342 13.98 7.81 -10.88
C THR A 342 14.91 7.32 -9.79
N THR A 343 15.27 6.02 -9.83
CA THR A 343 16.27 5.45 -8.93
C THR A 343 17.64 6.05 -9.28
N GLY A 344 17.92 7.25 -8.79
CA GLY A 344 19.18 7.94 -8.88
C GLY A 344 19.82 7.99 -7.50
N ARG A 345 20.91 7.25 -7.33
CA ARG A 345 21.94 7.31 -6.27
C ARG A 345 21.45 7.97 -4.97
N THR A 346 21.19 7.15 -3.98
CA THR A 346 21.21 7.56 -2.57
C THR A 346 22.51 8.29 -2.30
N SER A 347 22.48 9.62 -2.27
CA SER A 347 23.53 10.42 -1.67
C SER A 347 23.44 10.16 -0.16
N THR A 348 24.25 9.22 0.30
CA THR A 348 24.64 9.14 1.69
C THR A 348 25.42 10.43 1.99
N LYS A 349 24.77 11.43 2.58
CA LYS A 349 25.48 12.45 3.33
C LYS A 349 25.60 11.95 4.76
N GLN A 350 26.86 11.74 5.14
CA GLN A 350 27.37 11.52 6.49
C GLN A 350 26.88 12.61 7.47
#